data_323897da58445ea388df161775dc03d3
#
_entry.id   323897da58445ea388df161775dc03d3
#
_cell.length_a   1.000
_cell.length_b   1.000
_cell.length_c   1.000
_cell.angle_alpha   90.00
_cell.angle_beta   90.00
_cell.angle_gamma   90.00
#
_symmetry.space_group_name_H-M   'P 1'
#
loop_
_entity.id
_entity.type
_entity.pdbx_description
1 polymer ?
#
loop_
_entity_poly.entity_id
_entity_poly.type
_entity_poly.pdbx_seq_one_letter_code
_entity_poly.pdbx_strand_id
1 'polypeptide(L)'
;MIVLIVLLGSLVIFIYSVTLRGHGNIEPNRSYLEYHVDDFSIWLRRRVRSEHKWDRIRNCLSSSNMCAELNQSYRLAQDFFKAHLSPLQSGCCKPPTKCGYTFVNPTYWISPINNSEDMDCMKWSNEQTQLCYNCDSCKAGLLATLRIEWRKANVILIVTLVALIVVYLFGCFAFRNAKTEELFRKYKQGYT
;
A
#
# COMPACT_ATOMS: atom_id res chain seq x y z
N MET A 1 -13.06 -21.72 -16.39
CA MET A 1 -11.86 -21.02 -16.88
C MET A 1 -12.17 -19.57 -17.28
N ILE A 2 -13.05 -19.32 -18.25
CA ILE A 2 -13.35 -17.94 -18.73
C ILE A 2 -13.79 -17.02 -17.59
N VAL A 3 -14.71 -17.44 -16.72
CA VAL A 3 -15.20 -16.66 -15.58
C VAL A 3 -14.04 -16.24 -14.66
N LEU A 4 -13.12 -17.15 -14.40
CA LEU A 4 -11.96 -16.89 -13.54
C LEU A 4 -11.00 -15.88 -14.19
N ILE A 5 -10.75 -15.97 -15.50
CA ILE A 5 -9.94 -15.01 -16.25
C ILE A 5 -10.58 -13.62 -16.22
N VAL A 6 -11.90 -13.52 -16.39
CA VAL A 6 -12.63 -12.24 -16.35
C VAL A 6 -12.57 -11.63 -14.94
N LEU A 7 -12.76 -12.43 -13.88
CA LEU A 7 -12.68 -11.96 -12.49
C LEU A 7 -11.27 -11.47 -12.15
N LEU A 8 -10.24 -12.23 -12.51
CA LEU A 8 -8.84 -11.81 -12.26
C LEU A 8 -8.50 -10.57 -13.10
N GLY A 9 -8.91 -10.50 -14.35
CA GLY A 9 -8.71 -9.34 -15.21
C GLY A 9 -9.36 -8.08 -14.64
N SER A 10 -10.59 -8.17 -14.14
CA SER A 10 -11.29 -7.05 -13.51
C SER A 10 -10.59 -6.60 -12.21
N LEU A 11 -10.08 -7.55 -11.42
CA LEU A 11 -9.31 -7.25 -10.21
C LEU A 11 -8.00 -6.53 -10.53
N VAL A 12 -7.25 -6.98 -11.54
CA VAL A 12 -6.02 -6.32 -12.00
C VAL A 12 -6.29 -4.89 -12.44
N ILE A 13 -7.34 -4.66 -13.25
CA ILE A 13 -7.73 -3.32 -13.70
C ILE A 13 -8.12 -2.43 -12.52
N PHE A 14 -8.87 -2.97 -11.55
CA PHE A 14 -9.27 -2.24 -10.34
C PHE A 14 -8.05 -1.81 -9.54
N ILE A 15 -7.13 -2.73 -9.21
CA ILE A 15 -5.90 -2.44 -8.46
C ILE A 15 -5.06 -1.40 -9.22
N TYR A 16 -4.90 -1.56 -10.52
CA TYR A 16 -4.18 -0.62 -11.36
C TYR A 16 -4.78 0.80 -11.29
N SER A 17 -6.10 0.91 -11.44
CA SER A 17 -6.81 2.20 -11.40
C SER A 17 -6.68 2.89 -10.04
N VAL A 18 -6.72 2.12 -8.94
CA VAL A 18 -6.65 2.65 -7.58
C VAL A 18 -5.21 3.05 -7.20
N THR A 19 -4.21 2.28 -7.67
CA THR A 19 -2.80 2.50 -7.29
C THR A 19 -2.08 3.52 -8.17
N LEU A 20 -2.43 3.64 -9.46
CA LEU A 20 -1.74 4.54 -10.39
C LEU A 20 -2.36 5.94 -10.46
N ARG A 21 -3.64 6.10 -10.15
CA ARG A 21 -4.27 7.42 -10.04
C ARG A 21 -3.89 8.07 -8.72
N GLY A 22 -2.80 8.78 -8.71
CA GLY A 22 -2.29 9.56 -7.60
C GLY A 22 -0.77 9.39 -7.53
N HIS A 23 -0.06 10.42 -7.88
CA HIS A 23 1.37 10.51 -7.65
C HIS A 23 1.53 10.93 -6.19
N GLY A 24 1.80 9.98 -5.30
CA GLY A 24 2.32 10.32 -3.98
C GLY A 24 3.64 11.04 -4.19
N ASN A 25 3.63 12.35 -4.20
CA ASN A 25 4.84 13.15 -4.28
C ASN A 25 5.57 13.03 -2.95
N ILE A 26 6.78 12.48 -3.03
CA ILE A 26 7.74 12.57 -1.92
C ILE A 26 8.22 14.01 -1.94
N GLU A 27 8.04 14.73 -0.83
CA GLU A 27 8.61 16.08 -0.74
C GLU A 27 10.14 16.01 -0.91
N PRO A 28 10.71 16.69 -1.91
CA PRO A 28 12.14 16.72 -2.10
C PRO A 28 12.82 17.40 -0.90
N ASN A 29 13.99 16.92 -0.52
CA ASN A 29 14.83 17.43 0.57
C ASN A 29 14.42 17.04 2.02
N ARG A 30 13.59 16.01 2.21
CA ARG A 30 13.31 15.47 3.55
C ARG A 30 14.05 14.15 3.78
N SER A 31 14.60 13.98 4.97
CA SER A 31 15.32 12.76 5.37
C SER A 31 14.43 11.52 5.41
N TYR A 32 13.11 11.72 5.42
CA TYR A 32 12.11 10.65 5.51
C TYR A 32 11.07 10.77 4.40
N LEU A 33 10.53 9.63 3.97
CA LEU A 33 9.42 9.55 3.01
C LEU A 33 8.13 10.06 3.66
N GLU A 34 7.85 11.35 3.54
CA GLU A 34 6.60 11.95 4.00
C GLU A 34 5.65 12.13 2.82
N TYR A 35 4.39 11.74 3.01
CA TYR A 35 3.33 11.75 2.00
C TYR A 35 2.16 12.59 2.49
N HIS A 36 1.41 13.16 1.55
CA HIS A 36 0.15 13.85 1.83
C HIS A 36 -1.05 13.00 1.42
N VAL A 37 -2.13 13.06 2.22
CA VAL A 37 -3.37 12.31 1.92
C VAL A 37 -3.97 12.73 0.58
N ASP A 38 -3.79 13.99 0.19
CA ASP A 38 -4.36 14.56 -1.04
C ASP A 38 -3.70 14.03 -2.32
N ASP A 39 -2.52 13.43 -2.21
CA ASP A 39 -1.79 12.83 -3.33
C ASP A 39 -2.34 11.45 -3.75
N PHE A 40 -3.31 10.93 -3.01
CA PHE A 40 -3.91 9.62 -3.28
C PHE A 40 -5.26 9.74 -3.97
N SER A 41 -5.71 8.64 -4.58
CA SER A 41 -7.01 8.59 -5.25
C SER A 41 -8.17 8.95 -4.29
N ILE A 42 -9.22 9.59 -4.82
CA ILE A 42 -10.40 10.00 -4.04
C ILE A 42 -11.02 8.82 -3.26
N TRP A 43 -10.99 7.64 -3.84
CA TRP A 43 -11.52 6.42 -3.20
C TRP A 43 -10.72 6.07 -1.93
N LEU A 44 -9.38 6.06 -1.99
CA LEU A 44 -8.50 5.81 -0.85
C LEU A 44 -8.64 6.90 0.22
N ARG A 45 -8.65 8.16 -0.19
CA ARG A 45 -8.84 9.31 0.73
C ARG A 45 -10.12 9.18 1.54
N ARG A 46 -11.24 8.86 0.90
CA ARG A 46 -12.54 8.68 1.59
C ARG A 46 -12.49 7.56 2.62
N ARG A 47 -11.67 6.54 2.43
CA ARG A 47 -11.54 5.43 3.38
C ARG A 47 -10.83 5.84 4.67
N VAL A 48 -9.74 6.60 4.57
CA VAL A 48 -8.95 7.04 5.74
C VAL A 48 -9.52 8.30 6.41
N ARG A 49 -10.30 9.12 5.68
CA ARG A 49 -10.99 10.29 6.24
C ARG A 49 -12.25 9.94 7.01
N SER A 50 -12.80 8.75 6.85
CA SER A 50 -13.96 8.28 7.62
C SER A 50 -13.51 7.95 9.05
N GLU A 51 -13.92 8.75 10.04
CA GLU A 51 -13.52 8.60 11.45
C GLU A 51 -13.79 7.20 11.99
N HIS A 52 -14.99 6.67 11.81
CA HIS A 52 -15.36 5.34 12.28
C HIS A 52 -14.46 4.22 11.70
N LYS A 53 -14.02 4.33 10.44
CA LYS A 53 -13.11 3.36 9.83
C LYS A 53 -11.69 3.57 10.31
N TRP A 54 -11.29 4.84 10.47
CA TRP A 54 -9.97 5.19 10.94
C TRP A 54 -9.74 4.75 12.38
N ASP A 55 -10.72 4.88 13.26
CA ASP A 55 -10.60 4.45 14.66
C ASP A 55 -10.24 2.97 14.81
N ARG A 56 -10.82 2.11 13.99
CA ARG A 56 -10.45 0.68 13.98
C ARG A 56 -9.00 0.48 13.55
N ILE A 57 -8.58 1.18 12.51
CA ILE A 57 -7.20 1.10 11.99
C ILE A 57 -6.23 1.66 13.04
N ARG A 58 -6.53 2.81 13.62
CA ARG A 58 -5.75 3.46 14.68
C ARG A 58 -5.54 2.53 15.87
N ASN A 59 -6.60 1.89 16.36
CA ASN A 59 -6.52 0.96 17.48
C ASN A 59 -5.62 -0.25 17.15
N CYS A 60 -5.68 -0.76 15.93
CA CYS A 60 -4.79 -1.80 15.47
C CYS A 60 -3.33 -1.32 15.38
N LEU A 61 -3.09 -0.11 14.89
CA LEU A 61 -1.74 0.46 14.78
C LEU A 61 -1.15 0.77 16.15
N SER A 62 -1.92 1.36 17.06
CA SER A 62 -1.47 1.68 18.41
C SER A 62 -1.20 0.43 19.28
N SER A 63 -1.90 -0.67 19.02
CA SER A 63 -1.65 -1.96 19.68
C SER A 63 -0.47 -2.73 19.07
N SER A 64 0.01 -2.32 17.90
CA SER A 64 1.21 -2.91 17.30
C SER A 64 2.48 -2.35 17.93
N ASN A 65 3.53 -3.18 18.02
CA ASN A 65 4.83 -2.74 18.53
C ASN A 65 5.68 -1.96 17.50
N MET A 66 5.10 -1.59 16.37
CA MET A 66 5.81 -1.01 15.24
C MET A 66 6.64 0.22 15.60
N CYS A 67 6.06 1.15 16.38
CA CYS A 67 6.78 2.36 16.82
C CYS A 67 7.73 2.09 18.01
N ALA A 68 7.36 1.17 18.91
CA ALA A 68 8.22 0.78 20.02
C ALA A 68 9.53 0.10 19.57
N GLU A 69 9.45 -0.70 18.50
CA GLU A 69 10.62 -1.35 17.90
C GLU A 69 11.65 -0.35 17.37
N LEU A 70 11.23 0.85 16.94
CA LEU A 70 12.14 1.90 16.50
C LEU A 70 13.07 2.37 17.64
N ASN A 71 12.56 2.46 18.87
CA ASN A 71 13.39 2.83 20.04
C ASN A 71 14.44 1.76 20.37
N GLN A 72 14.14 0.51 20.07
CA GLN A 72 15.09 -0.59 20.28
C GLN A 72 16.14 -0.65 19.18
N SER A 73 15.72 -0.37 17.94
CA SER A 73 16.56 -0.46 16.74
C SER A 73 17.51 0.74 16.59
N TYR A 74 17.07 1.94 16.98
CA TYR A 74 17.80 3.18 16.75
C TYR A 74 18.01 3.94 18.05
N ARG A 75 19.14 3.70 18.73
CA ARG A 75 19.49 4.39 19.97
C ARG A 75 20.20 5.73 19.74
N LEU A 76 20.92 5.85 18.62
CA LEU A 76 21.65 7.06 18.27
C LEU A 76 20.87 7.88 17.22
N ALA A 77 20.87 9.20 17.39
CA ALA A 77 20.23 10.11 16.44
C ALA A 77 20.77 9.94 15.01
N GLN A 78 22.09 9.75 14.87
CA GLN A 78 22.72 9.58 13.56
C GLN A 78 22.23 8.34 12.80
N ASP A 79 21.99 7.24 13.51
CA ASP A 79 21.48 6.00 12.94
C ASP A 79 20.01 6.16 12.55
N PHE A 80 19.23 6.82 13.39
CA PHE A 80 17.83 7.12 13.08
C PHE A 80 17.67 8.04 11.85
N PHE A 81 18.49 9.09 11.74
CA PHE A 81 18.44 10.02 10.62
C PHE A 81 18.90 9.40 9.29
N LYS A 82 19.70 8.34 9.32
CA LYS A 82 20.11 7.57 8.14
C LYS A 82 19.19 6.38 7.86
N ALA A 83 18.26 6.07 8.76
CA ALA A 83 17.38 4.92 8.65
C ALA A 83 16.39 5.04 7.48
N HIS A 84 16.18 3.93 6.77
CA HIS A 84 15.11 3.81 5.79
C HIS A 84 13.81 3.40 6.48
N LEU A 85 13.11 4.37 7.04
CA LEU A 85 11.81 4.13 7.66
C LEU A 85 10.76 3.78 6.58
N SER A 86 9.87 2.86 6.91
CA SER A 86 8.70 2.63 6.06
C SER A 86 7.81 3.88 6.04
N PRO A 87 7.01 4.12 4.98
CA PRO A 87 6.09 5.25 4.96
C PRO A 87 5.15 5.29 6.16
N LEU A 88 4.73 4.12 6.65
CA LEU A 88 3.88 4.01 7.83
C LEU A 88 4.62 4.42 9.11
N GLN A 89 5.84 3.93 9.32
CA GLN A 89 6.67 4.34 10.47
C GLN A 89 6.97 5.84 10.43
N SER A 90 7.34 6.37 9.26
CA SER A 90 7.62 7.79 9.08
C SER A 90 6.41 8.69 9.37
N GLY A 91 5.20 8.26 8.99
CA GLY A 91 3.99 9.04 9.19
C GLY A 91 3.37 8.92 10.59
N CYS A 92 3.51 7.75 11.25
CA CYS A 92 2.80 7.46 12.50
C CYS A 92 3.67 7.54 13.75
N CYS A 93 4.98 7.24 13.65
CA CYS A 93 5.86 7.07 14.81
C CYS A 93 6.72 8.30 15.16
N LYS A 94 6.74 9.30 14.29
CA LYS A 94 7.44 10.57 14.53
C LYS A 94 6.56 11.76 14.14
N PRO A 95 6.84 12.97 14.69
CA PRO A 95 6.17 14.18 14.23
C PRO A 95 6.56 14.49 12.77
N PRO A 96 5.67 15.12 11.97
CA PRO A 96 6.04 15.63 10.65
C PRO A 96 7.24 16.57 10.71
N THR A 97 8.16 16.46 9.77
CA THR A 97 9.40 17.24 9.76
C THR A 97 9.15 18.76 9.73
N LYS A 98 8.06 19.17 9.07
CA LYS A 98 7.62 20.60 9.00
C LYS A 98 7.29 21.22 10.36
N CYS A 99 7.01 20.40 11.38
CA CYS A 99 6.67 20.88 12.71
C CYS A 99 7.89 21.38 13.51
N GLY A 100 9.11 21.10 13.10
CA GLY A 100 10.33 21.60 13.72
C GLY A 100 10.62 21.03 15.11
N TYR A 101 10.09 19.86 15.45
CA TYR A 101 10.38 19.20 16.71
C TYR A 101 11.85 18.78 16.82
N THR A 102 12.43 18.88 18.02
CA THR A 102 13.80 18.47 18.30
C THR A 102 13.84 17.01 18.72
N PHE A 103 14.69 16.23 18.08
CA PHE A 103 14.86 14.80 18.33
C PHE A 103 15.47 14.52 19.70
N VAL A 104 14.90 13.59 20.45
CA VAL A 104 15.49 12.99 21.66
C VAL A 104 15.67 11.48 21.44
N ASN A 105 14.59 10.80 21.05
CA ASN A 105 14.62 9.42 20.60
C ASN A 105 13.55 9.20 19.51
N PRO A 106 13.49 8.06 18.84
CA PRO A 106 12.57 7.83 17.71
C PRO A 106 11.10 8.19 17.95
N THR A 107 10.60 8.03 19.17
CA THR A 107 9.19 8.28 19.53
C THR A 107 9.02 9.37 20.60
N TYR A 108 10.09 10.07 20.97
CA TYR A 108 10.04 11.19 21.91
C TYR A 108 10.76 12.41 21.35
N TRP A 109 10.02 13.50 21.19
CA TRP A 109 10.49 14.73 20.56
C TRP A 109 10.07 15.94 21.40
N ILE A 110 10.95 16.94 21.48
CA ILE A 110 10.69 18.19 22.22
C ILE A 110 9.98 19.16 21.28
N SER A 111 8.86 19.72 21.75
CA SER A 111 8.08 20.72 21.00
C SER A 111 8.89 21.98 20.77
N PRO A 112 8.83 22.60 19.59
CA PRO A 112 9.43 23.91 19.35
C PRO A 112 8.72 24.99 20.16
N ILE A 113 9.42 26.10 20.43
CA ILE A 113 8.86 27.25 21.15
C ILE A 113 7.73 27.90 20.36
N ASN A 114 7.85 27.97 19.02
CA ASN A 114 6.82 28.47 18.12
C ASN A 114 6.11 27.28 17.47
N ASN A 115 4.88 27.00 17.91
CA ASN A 115 4.07 25.96 17.32
C ASN A 115 3.69 26.33 15.87
N SER A 116 3.89 25.39 14.96
CA SER A 116 3.35 25.48 13.62
C SER A 116 1.81 25.44 13.68
N GLU A 117 1.12 26.22 12.84
CA GLU A 117 -0.34 26.22 12.70
C GLU A 117 -0.89 24.92 12.06
N ASP A 118 -0.01 23.99 11.72
CA ASP A 118 -0.39 22.75 11.09
C ASP A 118 -1.09 21.80 12.07
N MET A 119 -2.24 21.25 11.62
CA MET A 119 -3.07 20.37 12.44
C MET A 119 -2.34 19.10 12.91
N ASP A 120 -1.43 18.56 12.13
CA ASP A 120 -0.66 17.37 12.52
C ASP A 120 0.34 17.67 13.61
N CYS A 121 0.89 18.90 13.65
CA CYS A 121 1.79 19.34 14.71
C CYS A 121 1.05 19.43 16.06
N MET A 122 -0.22 19.83 16.04
CA MET A 122 -1.03 19.88 17.26
C MET A 122 -1.52 18.50 17.72
N LYS A 123 -1.65 17.55 16.79
CA LYS A 123 -2.11 16.18 17.10
C LYS A 123 -0.99 15.26 17.59
N TRP A 124 0.26 15.66 17.39
CA TRP A 124 1.40 14.88 17.87
C TRP A 124 1.42 14.78 19.40
N SER A 125 1.70 13.59 19.91
CA SER A 125 1.92 13.36 21.35
C SER A 125 3.10 12.41 21.54
N ASN A 126 3.88 12.64 22.61
CA ASN A 126 4.96 11.72 23.02
C ASN A 126 4.44 10.45 23.71
N GLU A 127 3.13 10.36 23.94
CA GLU A 127 2.51 9.17 24.52
C GLU A 127 2.46 8.03 23.49
N GLN A 128 2.99 6.85 23.84
CA GLN A 128 3.14 5.71 22.94
C GLN A 128 1.82 5.22 22.35
N THR A 129 0.71 5.42 23.05
CA THR A 129 -0.63 5.05 22.58
C THR A 129 -1.24 6.08 21.63
N GLN A 130 -0.69 7.29 21.59
CA GLN A 130 -1.20 8.40 20.79
C GLN A 130 -0.27 8.73 19.61
N LEU A 131 1.01 9.02 19.86
CA LEU A 131 1.98 9.44 18.85
C LEU A 131 1.33 10.30 17.75
N CYS A 132 1.50 9.94 16.48
CA CYS A 132 0.86 10.59 15.35
C CYS A 132 -0.27 9.73 14.71
N TYR A 133 -0.84 8.75 15.44
CA TYR A 133 -1.86 7.87 14.87
C TYR A 133 -3.12 8.58 14.38
N ASN A 134 -3.39 9.81 14.83
CA ASN A 134 -4.49 10.67 14.35
C ASN A 134 -4.06 11.72 13.33
N CYS A 135 -2.79 11.80 13.00
CA CYS A 135 -2.28 12.74 12.01
C CYS A 135 -2.65 12.32 10.59
N ASP A 136 -2.79 13.28 9.72
CA ASP A 136 -2.98 13.02 8.29
C ASP A 136 -1.70 12.44 7.65
N SER A 137 -0.52 12.73 8.20
CA SER A 137 0.75 12.08 7.84
C SER A 137 0.72 10.57 8.08
N CYS A 138 0.12 10.08 9.18
CA CYS A 138 -0.04 8.65 9.44
C CYS A 138 -1.02 8.00 8.45
N LYS A 139 -2.14 8.66 8.16
CA LYS A 139 -3.11 8.20 7.14
C LYS A 139 -2.45 8.09 5.76
N ALA A 140 -1.65 9.09 5.39
CA ALA A 140 -0.90 9.10 4.13
C ALA A 140 0.18 7.99 4.11
N GLY A 141 0.90 7.78 5.20
CA GLY A 141 1.88 6.72 5.36
C GLY A 141 1.27 5.32 5.19
N LEU A 142 0.08 5.09 5.75
CA LEU A 142 -0.68 3.85 5.53
C LEU A 142 -1.02 3.65 4.06
N LEU A 143 -1.54 4.69 3.39
CA LEU A 143 -1.89 4.61 1.98
C LEU A 143 -0.66 4.34 1.09
N ALA A 144 0.47 4.97 1.41
CA ALA A 144 1.73 4.74 0.70
C ALA A 144 2.23 3.30 0.86
N THR A 145 2.19 2.75 2.08
CA THR A 145 2.55 1.35 2.35
C THR A 145 1.63 0.39 1.59
N LEU A 146 0.32 0.59 1.66
CA LEU A 146 -0.66 -0.22 0.91
C LEU A 146 -0.40 -0.15 -0.60
N ARG A 147 -0.06 1.01 -1.13
CA ARG A 147 0.26 1.18 -2.54
C ARG A 147 1.49 0.37 -2.96
N ILE A 148 2.53 0.36 -2.14
CA ILE A 148 3.75 -0.43 -2.40
C ILE A 148 3.42 -1.92 -2.44
N GLU A 149 2.69 -2.41 -1.45
CA GLU A 149 2.31 -3.83 -1.37
C GLU A 149 1.32 -4.24 -2.48
N TRP A 150 0.34 -3.41 -2.81
CA TRP A 150 -0.57 -3.67 -3.91
C TRP A 150 0.12 -3.68 -5.28
N ARG A 151 1.16 -2.88 -5.45
CA ARG A 151 1.97 -2.89 -6.67
C ARG A 151 2.68 -4.23 -6.86
N LYS A 152 3.27 -4.77 -5.80
CA LYS A 152 3.88 -6.10 -5.81
C LYS A 152 2.83 -7.19 -6.11
N ALA A 153 1.70 -7.16 -5.42
CA ALA A 153 0.61 -8.10 -5.64
C ALA A 153 0.05 -8.02 -7.07
N ASN A 154 -0.06 -6.82 -7.64
CA ASN A 154 -0.55 -6.62 -9.00
C ASN A 154 0.37 -7.27 -10.05
N VAL A 155 1.69 -7.19 -9.88
CA VAL A 155 2.66 -7.87 -10.77
C VAL A 155 2.43 -9.38 -10.74
N ILE A 156 2.28 -9.98 -9.56
CA ILE A 156 2.01 -11.42 -9.42
C ILE A 156 0.69 -11.79 -10.10
N LEU A 157 -0.36 -10.98 -9.91
CA LEU A 157 -1.67 -11.21 -10.54
C LEU A 157 -1.60 -11.12 -12.07
N ILE A 158 -0.83 -10.20 -12.63
CA ILE A 158 -0.65 -10.09 -14.08
C ILE A 158 0.06 -11.33 -14.62
N VAL A 159 1.13 -11.78 -13.98
CA VAL A 159 1.86 -12.98 -14.42
C VAL A 159 0.96 -14.22 -14.37
N THR A 160 0.19 -14.40 -13.29
CA THR A 160 -0.75 -15.52 -13.18
C THR A 160 -1.87 -15.44 -14.21
N LEU A 161 -2.39 -14.25 -14.50
CA LEU A 161 -3.42 -14.04 -15.52
C LEU A 161 -2.90 -14.43 -16.91
N VAL A 162 -1.70 -14.00 -17.28
CA VAL A 162 -1.06 -14.35 -18.57
C VAL A 162 -0.88 -15.87 -18.67
N ALA A 163 -0.35 -16.51 -17.62
CA ALA A 163 -0.18 -17.96 -17.59
C ALA A 163 -1.52 -18.71 -17.79
N LEU A 164 -2.59 -18.27 -17.13
CA LEU A 164 -3.92 -18.85 -17.28
C LEU A 164 -4.49 -18.69 -18.70
N ILE A 165 -4.27 -17.54 -19.34
CA ILE A 165 -4.69 -17.30 -20.72
C ILE A 165 -3.95 -18.26 -21.66
N VAL A 166 -2.64 -18.42 -21.49
CA VAL A 166 -1.80 -19.33 -22.31
C VAL A 166 -2.30 -20.76 -22.17
N VAL A 167 -2.48 -21.26 -20.93
CA VAL A 167 -3.00 -22.62 -20.69
C VAL A 167 -4.41 -22.80 -21.30
N TYR A 168 -5.26 -21.78 -21.19
CA TYR A 168 -6.59 -21.82 -21.79
C TYR A 168 -6.54 -21.94 -23.31
N LEU A 169 -5.67 -21.16 -23.97
CA LEU A 169 -5.50 -21.22 -25.43
C LEU A 169 -4.98 -22.59 -25.87
N PHE A 170 -3.97 -23.14 -25.20
CA PHE A 170 -3.49 -24.49 -25.49
C PHE A 170 -4.59 -25.55 -25.34
N GLY A 171 -5.38 -25.46 -24.27
CA GLY A 171 -6.53 -26.37 -24.07
C GLY A 171 -7.58 -26.24 -25.17
N CYS A 172 -7.87 -25.02 -25.62
CA CYS A 172 -8.80 -24.78 -26.73
C CYS A 172 -8.26 -25.35 -28.05
N PHE A 173 -6.96 -25.18 -28.35
CA PHE A 173 -6.34 -25.74 -29.54
C PHE A 173 -6.35 -27.28 -29.53
N ALA A 174 -5.96 -27.88 -28.40
CA ALA A 174 -5.97 -29.33 -28.24
C ALA A 174 -7.40 -29.92 -28.43
N PHE A 175 -8.41 -29.29 -27.85
CA PHE A 175 -9.80 -29.70 -27.96
C PHE A 175 -10.31 -29.59 -29.42
N ARG A 176 -9.97 -28.49 -30.11
CA ARG A 176 -10.34 -28.33 -31.55
C ARG A 176 -9.70 -29.40 -32.40
N ASN A 177 -8.40 -29.70 -32.23
CA ASN A 177 -7.70 -30.73 -33.00
C ASN A 177 -8.31 -32.11 -32.77
N ALA A 178 -8.55 -32.48 -31.49
CA ALA A 178 -9.19 -33.76 -31.15
C ALA A 178 -10.60 -33.92 -31.80
N LYS A 179 -11.39 -32.84 -31.77
CA LYS A 179 -12.73 -32.84 -32.39
C LYS A 179 -12.66 -32.96 -33.92
N THR A 180 -11.68 -32.33 -34.54
CA THR A 180 -11.45 -32.39 -35.99
C THR A 180 -11.05 -33.80 -36.40
N GLU A 181 -10.13 -34.46 -35.70
CA GLU A 181 -9.73 -35.84 -35.93
C GLU A 181 -10.91 -36.82 -35.77
N GLU A 182 -11.76 -36.62 -34.78
CA GLU A 182 -12.94 -37.44 -34.55
C GLU A 182 -13.95 -37.32 -35.73
N LEU A 183 -14.13 -36.10 -36.25
CA LEU A 183 -14.97 -35.85 -37.42
C LEU A 183 -14.39 -36.52 -38.69
N PHE A 184 -13.09 -36.41 -38.93
CA PHE A 184 -12.44 -37.08 -40.05
C PHE A 184 -12.52 -38.60 -39.94
N ARG A 185 -12.39 -39.17 -38.73
CA ARG A 185 -12.55 -40.62 -38.52
C ARG A 185 -13.98 -41.10 -38.80
N LYS A 186 -15.01 -40.37 -38.36
CA LYS A 186 -16.43 -40.68 -38.66
C LYS A 186 -16.73 -40.57 -40.13
N TYR A 187 -16.18 -39.59 -40.84
CA TYR A 187 -16.33 -39.44 -42.28
C TYR A 187 -15.73 -40.62 -43.06
N LYS A 188 -14.54 -41.08 -42.66
CA LYS A 188 -13.87 -42.25 -43.24
C LYS A 188 -14.66 -43.57 -43.05
N GLN A 189 -15.29 -43.74 -41.90
CA GLN A 189 -16.11 -44.92 -41.58
C GLN A 189 -17.47 -44.93 -42.28
N GLY A 190 -18.00 -43.81 -42.71
CA GLY A 190 -19.27 -43.72 -43.46
C GLY A 190 -19.14 -43.94 -44.96
N TYR A 191 -17.90 -44.09 -45.50
CA TYR A 191 -17.63 -44.37 -46.92
C TYR A 191 -17.21 -45.82 -47.20
N THR A 192 -17.22 -46.68 -46.20
CA THR A 192 -17.04 -48.14 -46.30
C THR A 192 -18.36 -48.81 -46.01
#